data_1e6a29975c9eead1acfe95298d6ce16e
#
_entry.id   1e6a29975c9eead1acfe95298d6ce16e
#
_cell.length_a   1.000
_cell.length_b   1.000
_cell.length_c   1.000
_cell.angle_alpha   90.00
_cell.angle_beta   90.00
_cell.angle_gamma   90.00
#
_symmetry.space_group_name_H-M   'P 1'
#
loop_
_entity.id
_entity.type
_entity.pdbx_description
1 polymer ?
#
loop_
_entity_poly.entity_id
_entity_poly.type
_entity_poly.pdbx_seq_one_letter_code
_entity_poly.pdbx_strand_id
1 'polypeptide(L)'
;MNDYSFGNYIYEKRKLFGDSQVELGRKLGVTGKAVSKWENGNAKPQLQILRKMAALWNISVEELLKMSEEEKEMSITKIVITGGPCAGKTTGMSWIQNVFTERGYTVLFIPETATELISGGVTPWTCSSNGEYQKCQLKLQQEKEKVFEYAAGTMDAEKILIVCDRGALDNKAYMTEADFAAALSYIGANEVELRDGYDAVFHLVSAAKGAEEFYTTANNTARTETAEEARTLDDKLISAWTGHLHLRIIDNSQGFDEKMKRLISEIANFLGEPEPYEIERKFLIEYPDIRKLEALPNCEKVEIIQTYLIAPDGEEVRIRQRGSKGNYIYFETKKKAISGIKRVEVERRLSKDEYLKRLMDADPTKRPIRKDRYCLVDGNQYFEIDVYPFWSDQAIMEIELSDPDEEIRFPEMINVIKEVTEDDQFKNSSLARV
;
A
#
# COMPACT_ATOMS: atom_id res chain seq x y z
N MET A 1 16.42 3.96 2.93
CA MET A 1 16.89 2.88 2.03
C MET A 1 18.42 2.89 2.05
N ASN A 2 19.08 1.77 2.34
CA ASN A 2 20.51 1.68 2.08
C ASN A 2 20.69 1.92 0.58
N ASP A 3 21.75 2.65 0.19
CA ASP A 3 22.09 3.03 -1.19
C ASP A 3 22.40 1.79 -2.07
N TYR A 4 21.38 0.95 -2.22
CA TYR A 4 21.46 -0.37 -2.87
C TYR A 4 21.67 -0.24 -4.39
N SER A 5 21.24 0.87 -5.02
CA SER A 5 21.37 1.06 -6.46
C SER A 5 22.83 1.26 -6.87
N PHE A 6 23.53 2.15 -6.20
CA PHE A 6 24.93 2.40 -6.47
C PHE A 6 25.85 1.27 -5.99
N GLY A 7 25.58 0.70 -4.83
CA GLY A 7 26.29 -0.47 -4.31
C GLY A 7 26.15 -1.68 -5.22
N ASN A 8 24.94 -1.93 -5.71
CA ASN A 8 24.69 -3.01 -6.67
C ASN A 8 25.37 -2.77 -8.01
N TYR A 9 25.39 -1.52 -8.49
CA TYR A 9 26.15 -1.16 -9.70
C TYR A 9 27.65 -1.46 -9.56
N ILE A 10 28.25 -1.14 -8.40
CA ILE A 10 29.65 -1.49 -8.10
C ILE A 10 29.84 -3.00 -8.14
N TYR A 11 28.93 -3.76 -7.52
CA TYR A 11 28.95 -5.22 -7.49
C TYR A 11 28.88 -5.81 -8.91
N GLU A 12 27.92 -5.39 -9.73
CA GLU A 12 27.73 -5.89 -11.10
C GLU A 12 28.93 -5.56 -11.98
N LYS A 13 29.44 -4.33 -11.93
CA LYS A 13 30.67 -3.96 -12.68
C LYS A 13 31.86 -4.80 -12.23
N ARG A 14 32.07 -4.98 -10.93
CA ARG A 14 33.14 -5.84 -10.42
C ARG A 14 33.01 -7.28 -10.94
N LYS A 15 31.80 -7.85 -10.91
CA LYS A 15 31.52 -9.19 -11.42
C LYS A 15 31.76 -9.30 -12.91
N LEU A 16 31.32 -8.31 -13.70
CA LEU A 16 31.53 -8.24 -15.14
C LEU A 16 33.02 -8.25 -15.49
N PHE A 17 33.86 -7.60 -14.70
CA PHE A 17 35.32 -7.57 -14.88
C PHE A 17 36.03 -8.77 -14.22
N GLY A 18 35.29 -9.71 -13.61
CA GLY A 18 35.83 -10.93 -13.00
C GLY A 18 36.60 -10.72 -11.69
N ASP A 19 36.51 -9.54 -11.10
CA ASP A 19 37.27 -9.20 -9.90
C ASP A 19 36.59 -9.70 -8.61
N SER A 20 37.38 -10.18 -7.64
CA SER A 20 36.95 -10.28 -6.25
C SER A 20 36.93 -8.90 -5.58
N GLN A 21 36.23 -8.75 -4.44
CA GLN A 21 36.26 -7.51 -3.65
C GLN A 21 37.70 -7.07 -3.27
N VAL A 22 38.58 -8.04 -3.02
CA VAL A 22 39.99 -7.79 -2.69
C VAL A 22 40.75 -7.30 -3.91
N GLU A 23 40.53 -7.87 -5.09
CA GLU A 23 41.17 -7.46 -6.35
C GLU A 23 40.74 -6.09 -6.79
N LEU A 24 39.43 -5.78 -6.75
CA LEU A 24 38.94 -4.44 -7.02
C LEU A 24 39.51 -3.43 -6.01
N GLY A 25 39.52 -3.78 -4.73
CA GLY A 25 40.12 -2.97 -3.68
C GLY A 25 41.59 -2.62 -3.99
N ARG A 26 42.38 -3.63 -4.39
CA ARG A 26 43.80 -3.44 -4.79
C ARG A 26 43.93 -2.51 -6.00
N LYS A 27 43.09 -2.66 -7.05
CA LYS A 27 43.11 -1.79 -8.24
C LYS A 27 42.75 -0.35 -7.88
N LEU A 28 41.88 -0.12 -6.94
CA LEU A 28 41.44 1.20 -6.48
C LEU A 28 42.33 1.83 -5.39
N GLY A 29 43.20 1.01 -4.76
CA GLY A 29 44.08 1.44 -3.66
C GLY A 29 43.35 1.50 -2.32
N VAL A 30 42.38 0.58 -2.09
CA VAL A 30 41.57 0.44 -0.86
C VAL A 30 41.52 -1.03 -0.41
N THR A 31 40.95 -1.29 0.74
CA THR A 31 40.77 -2.67 1.22
C THR A 31 39.53 -3.32 0.59
N GLY A 32 39.52 -4.65 0.45
CA GLY A 32 38.33 -5.38 0.03
C GLY A 32 37.13 -5.17 0.97
N LYS A 33 37.40 -4.88 2.25
CA LYS A 33 36.38 -4.53 3.24
C LYS A 33 35.69 -3.18 2.95
N ALA A 34 36.41 -2.23 2.34
CA ALA A 34 35.84 -0.98 1.87
C ALA A 34 34.91 -1.22 0.67
N VAL A 35 35.35 -2.06 -0.28
CA VAL A 35 34.51 -2.45 -1.44
C VAL A 35 33.24 -3.14 -0.96
N SER A 36 33.34 -4.10 -0.04
CA SER A 36 32.16 -4.76 0.56
C SER A 36 31.18 -3.78 1.22
N LYS A 37 31.69 -2.76 1.92
CA LYS A 37 30.83 -1.71 2.50
C LYS A 37 30.10 -0.90 1.44
N TRP A 38 30.75 -0.61 0.32
CA TRP A 38 30.12 0.12 -0.80
C TRP A 38 29.06 -0.72 -1.49
N GLU A 39 29.35 -2.00 -1.78
CA GLU A 39 28.40 -2.92 -2.42
C GLU A 39 27.16 -3.18 -1.55
N ASN A 40 27.31 -3.11 -0.23
CA ASN A 40 26.20 -3.27 0.72
C ASN A 40 25.54 -1.93 1.12
N GLY A 41 25.89 -0.82 0.45
CA GLY A 41 25.31 0.51 0.75
C GLY A 41 25.70 1.10 2.12
N ASN A 42 26.64 0.47 2.83
CA ASN A 42 27.06 0.89 4.19
C ASN A 42 28.10 2.02 4.20
N ALA A 43 28.60 2.43 3.05
CA ALA A 43 29.51 3.57 2.85
C ALA A 43 29.53 3.97 1.37
N LYS A 44 29.87 5.24 1.09
CA LYS A 44 30.10 5.74 -0.27
C LYS A 44 31.61 5.87 -0.58
N PRO A 45 32.06 5.58 -1.82
CA PRO A 45 33.41 5.86 -2.24
C PRO A 45 33.67 7.37 -2.29
N GLN A 46 34.84 7.81 -1.89
CA GLN A 46 35.25 9.20 -2.05
C GLN A 46 35.47 9.55 -3.54
N LEU A 47 35.35 10.84 -3.91
CA LEU A 47 35.47 11.32 -5.27
C LEU A 47 36.74 10.83 -6.00
N GLN A 48 37.85 10.72 -5.28
CA GLN A 48 39.10 10.18 -5.87
C GLN A 48 38.99 8.72 -6.27
N ILE A 49 38.22 7.93 -5.52
CA ILE A 49 37.94 6.51 -5.80
C ILE A 49 36.97 6.41 -6.97
N LEU A 50 35.92 7.24 -7.01
CA LEU A 50 34.98 7.31 -8.13
C LEU A 50 35.70 7.62 -9.45
N ARG A 51 36.66 8.53 -9.45
CA ARG A 51 37.51 8.82 -10.63
C ARG A 51 38.30 7.59 -11.07
N LYS A 52 38.86 6.82 -10.15
CA LYS A 52 39.58 5.58 -10.46
C LYS A 52 38.61 4.48 -10.97
N MET A 53 37.41 4.36 -10.40
CA MET A 53 36.37 3.46 -10.89
C MET A 53 35.96 3.83 -12.32
N ALA A 54 35.71 5.11 -12.59
CA ALA A 54 35.34 5.63 -13.90
C ALA A 54 36.41 5.26 -14.95
N ALA A 55 37.68 5.48 -14.63
CA ALA A 55 38.79 5.10 -15.49
C ALA A 55 38.92 3.59 -15.69
N LEU A 56 38.69 2.79 -14.61
CA LEU A 56 38.77 1.33 -14.66
C LEU A 56 37.66 0.71 -15.51
N TRP A 57 36.47 1.28 -15.47
CA TRP A 57 35.27 0.75 -16.15
C TRP A 57 34.97 1.45 -17.47
N ASN A 58 35.82 2.41 -17.88
CA ASN A 58 35.69 3.20 -19.11
C ASN A 58 34.34 3.90 -19.25
N ILE A 59 33.92 4.58 -18.17
CA ILE A 59 32.70 5.40 -18.08
C ILE A 59 33.07 6.82 -17.67
N SER A 60 32.18 7.79 -17.88
CA SER A 60 32.45 9.15 -17.43
C SER A 60 32.32 9.27 -15.89
N VAL A 61 33.13 10.18 -15.32
CA VAL A 61 33.03 10.47 -13.88
C VAL A 61 31.64 11.07 -13.54
N GLU A 62 31.10 11.86 -14.48
CA GLU A 62 29.75 12.46 -14.34
C GLU A 62 28.66 11.41 -14.30
N GLU A 63 28.76 10.37 -15.13
CA GLU A 63 27.82 9.23 -15.11
C GLU A 63 27.89 8.47 -13.79
N LEU A 64 29.10 8.23 -13.28
CA LEU A 64 29.30 7.58 -12.00
C LEU A 64 28.85 8.44 -10.82
N LEU A 65 29.05 9.75 -10.90
CA LEU A 65 28.55 10.71 -9.91
C LEU A 65 27.03 10.78 -9.93
N LYS A 66 26.39 10.86 -11.10
CA LYS A 66 24.94 10.78 -11.22
C LYS A 66 24.37 9.52 -10.56
N MET A 67 25.02 8.38 -10.74
CA MET A 67 24.61 7.12 -10.08
C MET A 67 24.89 7.13 -8.58
N SER A 68 25.94 7.83 -8.11
CA SER A 68 26.26 7.97 -6.68
C SER A 68 25.47 9.09 -6.01
N GLU A 69 25.03 10.05 -6.80
CA GLU A 69 24.17 11.19 -6.46
C GLU A 69 22.74 10.96 -6.98
N GLU A 70 22.35 9.71 -7.31
CA GLU A 70 20.93 9.45 -7.53
C GLU A 70 20.21 10.22 -6.46
N GLU A 71 19.47 11.25 -6.89
CA GLU A 71 18.66 12.09 -6.03
C GLU A 71 18.02 11.13 -5.03
N LYS A 72 18.29 11.33 -3.75
CA LYS A 72 17.57 10.61 -2.71
C LYS A 72 16.12 10.95 -2.99
N GLU A 73 15.45 10.12 -3.77
CA GLU A 73 14.05 10.32 -4.09
C GLU A 73 13.34 10.34 -2.75
N MET A 74 12.94 11.54 -2.36
CA MET A 74 12.13 11.74 -1.17
C MET A 74 10.89 10.88 -1.32
N SER A 75 10.75 9.89 -0.46
CA SER A 75 9.55 9.05 -0.44
C SER A 75 8.55 9.65 0.54
N ILE A 76 7.39 10.04 0.03
CA ILE A 76 6.25 10.46 0.85
C ILE A 76 5.23 9.33 0.77
N THR A 77 4.90 8.75 1.92
CA THR A 77 3.87 7.71 2.04
C THR A 77 2.74 8.22 2.91
N LYS A 78 1.51 8.15 2.43
CA LYS A 78 0.30 8.57 3.14
C LYS A 78 -0.58 7.38 3.50
N ILE A 79 -0.70 7.11 4.79
CA ILE A 79 -1.51 6.00 5.31
C ILE A 79 -2.69 6.48 6.14
N VAL A 80 -3.71 5.63 6.23
CA VAL A 80 -4.87 5.85 7.10
C VAL A 80 -4.85 4.86 8.24
N ILE A 81 -5.05 5.36 9.46
CA ILE A 81 -5.40 4.56 10.62
C ILE A 81 -6.88 4.80 10.91
N THR A 82 -7.71 3.80 10.64
CA THR A 82 -9.15 3.85 10.86
C THR A 82 -9.62 2.77 11.83
N GLY A 83 -10.90 2.72 12.12
CA GLY A 83 -11.53 1.75 13.00
C GLY A 83 -12.62 2.35 13.88
N GLY A 84 -13.48 1.50 14.40
CA GLY A 84 -14.60 1.87 15.24
C GLY A 84 -14.22 2.51 16.58
N PRO A 85 -15.19 2.83 17.42
CA PRO A 85 -14.96 3.30 18.77
C PRO A 85 -14.11 2.29 19.58
N CYS A 86 -13.24 2.79 20.46
CA CYS A 86 -12.34 1.97 21.29
C CYS A 86 -11.42 0.99 20.51
N ALA A 87 -11.10 1.28 19.27
CA ALA A 87 -10.22 0.44 18.44
C ALA A 87 -8.72 0.55 18.81
N GLY A 88 -8.33 1.56 19.60
CA GLY A 88 -6.94 1.79 20.00
C GLY A 88 -6.16 2.74 19.08
N LYS A 89 -6.83 3.50 18.21
CA LYS A 89 -6.19 4.42 17.24
C LYS A 89 -5.18 5.37 17.88
N THR A 90 -5.56 6.09 18.94
CA THR A 90 -4.68 7.05 19.61
C THR A 90 -3.40 6.40 20.16
N THR A 91 -3.51 5.19 20.71
CA THR A 91 -2.34 4.42 21.17
C THR A 91 -1.50 3.99 19.96
N GLY A 92 -2.15 3.50 18.91
CA GLY A 92 -1.48 3.14 17.65
C GLY A 92 -0.66 4.31 17.07
N MET A 93 -1.23 5.52 17.05
CA MET A 93 -0.53 6.73 16.62
C MET A 93 0.76 6.98 17.41
N SER A 94 0.69 6.82 18.75
CA SER A 94 1.87 7.01 19.61
C SER A 94 2.96 5.95 19.34
N TRP A 95 2.56 4.70 19.07
CA TRP A 95 3.50 3.64 18.69
C TRP A 95 4.13 3.91 17.32
N ILE A 96 3.34 4.34 16.35
CA ILE A 96 3.81 4.72 15.00
C ILE A 96 4.85 5.84 15.13
N GLN A 97 4.54 6.90 15.88
CA GLN A 97 5.46 8.02 16.10
C GLN A 97 6.82 7.52 16.60
N ASN A 98 6.82 6.73 17.67
CA ASN A 98 8.05 6.29 18.31
C ASN A 98 8.88 5.38 17.39
N VAL A 99 8.25 4.32 16.86
CA VAL A 99 8.97 3.30 16.09
C VAL A 99 9.50 3.84 14.77
N PHE A 100 8.69 4.59 14.02
CA PHE A 100 9.11 5.05 12.69
C PHE A 100 10.04 6.26 12.75
N THR A 101 9.95 7.10 13.80
CA THR A 101 10.97 8.13 14.04
C THR A 101 12.35 7.49 14.34
N GLU A 102 12.40 6.44 15.16
CA GLU A 102 13.64 5.69 15.40
C GLU A 102 14.20 5.03 14.13
N ARG A 103 13.33 4.68 13.17
CA ARG A 103 13.72 4.14 11.85
C ARG A 103 14.07 5.22 10.81
N GLY A 104 14.12 6.49 11.22
CA GLY A 104 14.54 7.61 10.37
C GLY A 104 13.45 8.20 9.50
N TYR A 105 12.17 7.94 9.79
CA TYR A 105 11.06 8.63 9.14
C TYR A 105 10.76 9.97 9.81
N THR A 106 10.45 10.97 8.99
CA THR A 106 9.70 12.15 9.46
C THR A 106 8.22 11.80 9.47
N VAL A 107 7.64 11.62 10.68
CA VAL A 107 6.23 11.23 10.82
C VAL A 107 5.37 12.46 11.00
N LEU A 108 4.40 12.64 10.13
CA LEU A 108 3.41 13.74 10.16
C LEU A 108 2.04 13.16 10.48
N PHE A 109 1.30 13.79 11.39
CA PHE A 109 -0.04 13.36 11.75
C PHE A 109 -1.08 14.37 11.29
N ILE A 110 -2.09 13.88 10.55
CA ILE A 110 -3.31 14.64 10.25
C ILE A 110 -4.37 14.23 11.28
N PRO A 111 -4.70 15.10 12.24
CA PRO A 111 -5.63 14.77 13.31
C PRO A 111 -7.06 14.61 12.79
N GLU A 112 -7.88 13.85 13.54
CA GLU A 112 -9.29 13.58 13.23
C GLU A 112 -10.08 14.88 13.01
N THR A 113 -10.60 15.06 11.81
CA THR A 113 -11.31 16.28 11.41
C THR A 113 -12.63 16.46 12.13
N ALA A 114 -13.31 15.35 12.48
CA ALA A 114 -14.56 15.42 13.26
C ALA A 114 -14.32 16.05 14.65
N THR A 115 -13.27 15.64 15.34
CA THR A 115 -12.91 16.18 16.66
C THR A 115 -12.66 17.70 16.58
N GLU A 116 -11.97 18.15 15.54
CA GLU A 116 -11.66 19.58 15.34
C GLU A 116 -12.94 20.40 15.10
N LEU A 117 -13.83 19.95 14.20
CA LEU A 117 -15.09 20.61 13.91
C LEU A 117 -16.01 20.69 15.13
N ILE A 118 -16.18 19.54 15.83
CA ILE A 118 -17.03 19.44 17.01
C ILE A 118 -16.51 20.35 18.13
N SER A 119 -15.21 20.36 18.38
CA SER A 119 -14.58 21.23 19.38
C SER A 119 -14.74 22.71 19.03
N GLY A 120 -14.80 23.04 17.73
CA GLY A 120 -15.08 24.38 17.22
C GLY A 120 -16.57 24.76 17.20
N GLY A 121 -17.48 23.86 17.63
CA GLY A 121 -18.93 24.09 17.67
C GLY A 121 -19.68 23.74 16.39
N VAL A 122 -19.00 23.19 15.38
CA VAL A 122 -19.62 22.67 14.15
C VAL A 122 -19.91 21.20 14.35
N THR A 123 -21.19 20.85 14.53
CA THR A 123 -21.61 19.50 14.89
C THR A 123 -22.75 19.01 14.00
N PRO A 124 -23.04 17.69 13.96
CA PRO A 124 -24.18 17.15 13.22
C PRO A 124 -25.54 17.78 13.62
N TRP A 125 -25.67 18.28 14.85
CA TRP A 125 -26.90 18.87 15.38
C TRP A 125 -26.92 20.40 15.33
N THR A 126 -25.81 21.08 15.04
CA THR A 126 -25.76 22.52 14.78
C THR A 126 -25.86 22.84 13.29
N CYS A 127 -25.52 21.89 12.41
CA CYS A 127 -25.76 21.99 10.98
C CYS A 127 -27.24 21.70 10.65
N SER A 128 -27.70 22.09 9.45
CA SER A 128 -29.07 21.86 9.00
C SER A 128 -29.41 20.37 8.83
N SER A 129 -28.41 19.54 8.62
CA SER A 129 -28.51 18.07 8.58
C SER A 129 -27.15 17.43 8.84
N ASN A 130 -27.14 16.12 9.15
CA ASN A 130 -25.90 15.35 9.22
C ASN A 130 -25.19 15.33 7.86
N GLY A 131 -25.89 15.26 6.73
CA GLY A 131 -25.30 15.32 5.40
C GLY A 131 -24.53 16.62 5.17
N GLU A 132 -25.04 17.76 5.61
CA GLU A 132 -24.33 19.05 5.49
C GLU A 132 -23.11 19.12 6.42
N TYR A 133 -23.20 18.58 7.63
CA TYR A 133 -22.04 18.43 8.52
C TYR A 133 -20.94 17.57 7.86
N GLN A 134 -21.30 16.43 7.31
CA GLN A 134 -20.35 15.51 6.67
C GLN A 134 -19.71 16.12 5.41
N LYS A 135 -20.41 16.96 4.66
CA LYS A 135 -19.82 17.74 3.55
C LYS A 135 -18.72 18.69 4.05
N CYS A 136 -18.98 19.40 5.17
CA CYS A 136 -17.98 20.26 5.78
C CYS A 136 -16.75 19.46 6.25
N GLN A 137 -17.00 18.31 6.90
CA GLN A 137 -15.94 17.43 7.39
C GLN A 137 -15.08 16.90 6.23
N LEU A 138 -15.72 16.37 5.18
CA LEU A 138 -15.01 15.82 4.03
C LEU A 138 -14.19 16.90 3.30
N LYS A 139 -14.76 18.10 3.16
CA LYS A 139 -14.05 19.23 2.54
C LYS A 139 -12.82 19.65 3.35
N LEU A 140 -12.97 19.78 4.67
CA LEU A 140 -11.86 20.15 5.55
C LEU A 140 -10.78 19.06 5.56
N GLN A 141 -11.17 17.79 5.60
CA GLN A 141 -10.24 16.66 5.54
C GLN A 141 -9.37 16.74 4.29
N GLN A 142 -9.96 16.93 3.12
CA GLN A 142 -9.21 17.04 1.87
C GLN A 142 -8.24 18.23 1.85
N GLU A 143 -8.67 19.38 2.35
CA GLU A 143 -7.79 20.56 2.37
C GLU A 143 -6.63 20.38 3.35
N LYS A 144 -6.86 19.75 4.50
CA LYS A 144 -5.80 19.40 5.45
C LYS A 144 -4.78 18.46 4.79
N GLU A 145 -5.24 17.41 4.13
CA GLU A 145 -4.37 16.44 3.46
C GLU A 145 -3.50 17.12 2.39
N LYS A 146 -4.07 17.97 1.53
CA LYS A 146 -3.32 18.73 0.52
C LYS A 146 -2.24 19.62 1.15
N VAL A 147 -2.56 20.28 2.28
CA VAL A 147 -1.59 21.13 2.99
C VAL A 147 -0.44 20.30 3.54
N PHE A 148 -0.72 19.13 4.12
CA PHE A 148 0.32 18.24 4.67
C PHE A 148 1.17 17.62 3.56
N GLU A 149 0.58 17.20 2.45
CA GLU A 149 1.31 16.70 1.28
C GLU A 149 2.22 17.78 0.69
N TYR A 150 1.71 19.01 0.54
CA TYR A 150 2.51 20.14 0.09
C TYR A 150 3.67 20.43 1.05
N ALA A 151 3.40 20.48 2.36
CA ALA A 151 4.41 20.71 3.37
C ALA A 151 5.47 19.61 3.35
N ALA A 152 5.07 18.34 3.27
CA ALA A 152 5.96 17.22 3.15
C ALA A 152 6.91 17.37 1.95
N GLY A 153 6.38 17.77 0.79
CA GLY A 153 7.18 18.02 -0.43
C GLY A 153 8.21 19.15 -0.31
N THR A 154 8.16 19.96 0.74
CA THR A 154 9.11 21.05 1.00
C THR A 154 10.11 20.74 2.10
N MET A 155 10.00 19.57 2.76
CA MET A 155 10.87 19.17 3.86
C MET A 155 12.19 18.59 3.35
N ASP A 156 13.27 18.85 4.07
CA ASP A 156 14.56 18.19 3.86
C ASP A 156 14.58 16.85 4.63
N ALA A 157 13.84 15.87 4.09
CA ALA A 157 13.73 14.53 4.68
C ALA A 157 13.67 13.47 3.57
N GLU A 158 14.33 12.32 3.80
CA GLU A 158 14.40 11.23 2.81
C GLU A 158 13.14 10.38 2.81
N LYS A 159 12.58 10.15 4.00
CA LYS A 159 11.41 9.29 4.23
C LYS A 159 10.38 10.06 5.05
N ILE A 160 9.23 10.32 4.47
CA ILE A 160 8.13 10.98 5.14
C ILE A 160 6.94 10.04 5.20
N LEU A 161 6.40 9.85 6.40
CA LEU A 161 5.20 9.07 6.66
C LEU A 161 4.08 10.02 7.14
N ILE A 162 3.09 10.26 6.30
CA ILE A 162 1.87 11.00 6.66
C ILE A 162 0.85 9.98 7.17
N VAL A 163 0.42 10.15 8.40
CA VAL A 163 -0.56 9.29 9.07
C VAL A 163 -1.84 10.07 9.31
N CYS A 164 -2.92 9.66 8.66
CA CYS A 164 -4.24 10.24 8.82
C CYS A 164 -5.00 9.52 9.94
N ASP A 165 -5.39 10.24 11.00
CA ASP A 165 -6.38 9.74 11.96
C ASP A 165 -7.76 9.84 11.32
N ARG A 166 -8.23 8.76 10.75
CA ARG A 166 -9.31 8.59 9.79
C ARG A 166 -9.00 9.15 8.41
N GLY A 167 -9.54 8.53 7.40
CA GLY A 167 -9.44 8.98 6.01
C GLY A 167 -10.80 9.45 5.46
N ALA A 168 -10.76 9.96 4.24
CA ALA A 168 -11.94 10.56 3.61
C ALA A 168 -13.13 9.60 3.50
N LEU A 169 -12.89 8.29 3.25
CA LEU A 169 -13.96 7.31 3.13
C LEU A 169 -14.61 6.90 4.45
N ASP A 170 -14.00 7.21 5.60
CA ASP A 170 -14.68 7.01 6.90
C ASP A 170 -16.01 7.76 6.95
N ASN A 171 -16.12 8.91 6.27
CA ASN A 171 -17.35 9.69 6.18
C ASN A 171 -18.53 8.90 5.58
N LYS A 172 -18.25 7.97 4.66
CA LYS A 172 -19.29 7.12 4.03
C LYS A 172 -20.04 6.29 5.06
N ALA A 173 -19.36 5.82 6.12
CA ALA A 173 -19.97 5.04 7.19
C ALA A 173 -21.03 5.80 8.00
N TYR A 174 -21.00 7.12 7.96
CA TYR A 174 -21.91 8.03 8.70
C TYR A 174 -22.99 8.66 7.83
N MET A 175 -23.05 8.35 6.55
CA MET A 175 -23.97 8.94 5.58
C MET A 175 -24.84 7.89 4.91
N THR A 176 -25.93 8.35 4.29
CA THR A 176 -26.64 7.55 3.29
C THR A 176 -25.86 7.61 1.96
N GLU A 177 -26.09 6.64 1.08
CA GLU A 177 -25.50 6.65 -0.26
C GLU A 177 -25.81 7.93 -1.04
N ALA A 178 -27.03 8.46 -0.89
CA ALA A 178 -27.45 9.71 -1.55
C ALA A 178 -26.70 10.94 -0.99
N ASP A 179 -26.52 11.01 0.34
CA ASP A 179 -25.77 12.09 0.98
C ASP A 179 -24.28 12.02 0.59
N PHE A 180 -23.72 10.80 0.52
CA PHE A 180 -22.33 10.61 0.10
C PHE A 180 -22.12 11.03 -1.35
N ALA A 181 -23.01 10.62 -2.26
CA ALA A 181 -22.95 11.06 -3.66
C ALA A 181 -23.05 12.60 -3.78
N ALA A 182 -23.91 13.24 -2.98
CA ALA A 182 -24.02 14.69 -2.93
C ALA A 182 -22.76 15.36 -2.36
N ALA A 183 -22.12 14.75 -1.35
CA ALA A 183 -20.86 15.22 -0.78
C ALA A 183 -19.71 15.11 -1.80
N LEU A 184 -19.58 14.00 -2.52
CA LEU A 184 -18.60 13.83 -3.59
C LEU A 184 -18.76 14.91 -4.68
N SER A 185 -20.00 15.14 -5.12
CA SER A 185 -20.31 16.20 -6.10
C SER A 185 -19.92 17.58 -5.60
N TYR A 186 -20.18 17.89 -4.32
CA TYR A 186 -19.85 19.16 -3.69
C TYR A 186 -18.34 19.44 -3.66
N ILE A 187 -17.54 18.43 -3.38
CA ILE A 187 -16.07 18.58 -3.33
C ILE A 187 -15.39 18.38 -4.69
N GLY A 188 -16.15 17.98 -5.74
CA GLY A 188 -15.63 17.74 -7.08
C GLY A 188 -14.71 16.52 -7.18
N ALA A 189 -14.97 15.48 -6.37
CA ALA A 189 -14.20 14.24 -6.34
C ALA A 189 -15.08 13.02 -6.68
N ASN A 190 -14.45 11.88 -6.91
CA ASN A 190 -15.11 10.59 -7.02
C ASN A 190 -14.58 9.62 -5.97
N GLU A 191 -15.33 8.57 -5.71
CA GLU A 191 -15.03 7.59 -4.66
C GLU A 191 -13.70 6.86 -4.88
N VAL A 192 -13.38 6.53 -6.14
CA VAL A 192 -12.13 5.83 -6.49
C VAL A 192 -10.91 6.70 -6.15
N GLU A 193 -10.95 7.99 -6.52
CA GLU A 193 -9.87 8.94 -6.20
C GLU A 193 -9.68 9.14 -4.70
N LEU A 194 -10.79 9.20 -3.93
CA LEU A 194 -10.73 9.34 -2.48
C LEU A 194 -10.18 8.07 -1.83
N ARG A 195 -10.68 6.88 -2.24
CA ARG A 195 -10.24 5.61 -1.69
C ARG A 195 -8.77 5.36 -1.97
N ASP A 196 -8.41 5.44 -3.24
CA ASP A 196 -7.08 5.07 -3.70
C ASP A 196 -6.11 6.28 -3.70
N GLY A 197 -6.49 7.38 -3.05
CA GLY A 197 -5.63 8.53 -2.76
C GLY A 197 -4.67 8.32 -1.59
N TYR A 198 -4.81 7.22 -0.88
CA TYR A 198 -3.92 6.77 0.19
C TYR A 198 -3.10 5.57 -0.28
N ASP A 199 -1.89 5.42 0.25
CA ASP A 199 -1.00 4.31 -0.11
C ASP A 199 -1.38 3.03 0.61
N ALA A 200 -1.84 3.12 1.88
CA ALA A 200 -2.38 1.99 2.63
C ALA A 200 -3.41 2.41 3.67
N VAL A 201 -4.28 1.48 4.05
CA VAL A 201 -5.32 1.64 5.06
C VAL A 201 -5.21 0.53 6.10
N PHE A 202 -5.05 0.90 7.35
CA PHE A 202 -4.99 -0.02 8.48
C PHE A 202 -6.24 0.17 9.34
N HIS A 203 -7.13 -0.81 9.29
CA HIS A 203 -8.36 -0.81 10.09
C HIS A 203 -8.13 -1.54 11.40
N LEU A 204 -8.21 -0.82 12.51
CA LEU A 204 -8.19 -1.38 13.84
C LEU A 204 -9.60 -1.77 14.25
N VAL A 205 -9.86 -3.05 14.41
CA VAL A 205 -11.18 -3.55 14.83
C VAL A 205 -11.56 -3.01 16.21
N SER A 206 -12.80 -2.55 16.36
CA SER A 206 -13.33 -2.04 17.64
C SER A 206 -13.21 -3.08 18.76
N ALA A 207 -12.91 -2.63 19.99
CA ALA A 207 -12.97 -3.50 21.17
C ALA A 207 -14.36 -4.13 21.39
N ALA A 208 -15.42 -3.54 20.84
CA ALA A 208 -16.76 -4.13 20.85
C ALA A 208 -16.87 -5.47 20.10
N LYS A 209 -15.81 -5.88 19.37
CA LYS A 209 -15.69 -7.17 18.69
C LYS A 209 -14.50 -7.95 19.24
N GLY A 210 -14.76 -8.93 20.10
CA GLY A 210 -13.75 -9.85 20.63
C GLY A 210 -12.86 -9.30 21.76
N ALA A 211 -13.18 -8.11 22.31
CA ALA A 211 -12.52 -7.52 23.47
C ALA A 211 -13.49 -6.63 24.26
N GLU A 212 -14.75 -7.09 24.39
CA GLU A 212 -15.88 -6.33 24.94
C GLU A 212 -15.63 -5.82 26.34
N GLU A 213 -14.84 -6.51 27.15
CA GLU A 213 -14.45 -6.09 28.51
C GLU A 213 -13.66 -4.77 28.55
N PHE A 214 -12.99 -4.43 27.42
CA PHE A 214 -12.26 -3.17 27.27
C PHE A 214 -13.05 -2.08 26.56
N TYR A 215 -14.29 -2.37 26.14
CA TYR A 215 -15.15 -1.37 25.54
C TYR A 215 -15.69 -0.43 26.63
N THR A 216 -15.33 0.83 26.60
CA THR A 216 -15.77 1.86 27.53
C THR A 216 -16.12 3.17 26.84
N THR A 217 -17.19 3.79 27.27
CA THR A 217 -17.58 5.14 26.85
C THR A 217 -17.02 6.23 27.76
N ALA A 218 -16.41 5.84 28.90
CA ALA A 218 -15.96 6.77 29.93
C ALA A 218 -14.78 7.67 29.54
N ASN A 219 -14.00 7.25 28.53
CA ASN A 219 -12.77 7.94 28.12
C ASN A 219 -12.99 9.05 27.07
N ASN A 220 -14.22 9.23 26.57
CA ASN A 220 -14.53 10.28 25.61
C ASN A 220 -16.00 10.70 25.75
N THR A 221 -16.22 11.91 26.21
CA THR A 221 -17.57 12.50 26.43
C THR A 221 -18.41 12.67 25.14
N ALA A 222 -17.78 12.58 23.97
CA ALA A 222 -18.47 12.60 22.68
C ALA A 222 -18.99 11.21 22.25
N ARG A 223 -18.71 10.15 23.04
CA ARG A 223 -19.15 8.78 22.73
C ARG A 223 -20.46 8.46 23.41
N THR A 224 -21.45 8.14 22.60
CA THR A 224 -22.78 7.75 23.03
C THR A 224 -23.18 6.35 22.55
N GLU A 225 -22.35 5.73 21.70
CA GLU A 225 -22.66 4.48 21.04
C GLU A 225 -22.62 3.28 22.01
N THR A 226 -23.63 2.46 21.94
CA THR A 226 -23.64 1.13 22.58
C THR A 226 -22.63 0.20 21.91
N ALA A 227 -22.28 -0.91 22.55
CA ALA A 227 -21.38 -1.89 21.94
C ALA A 227 -21.91 -2.46 20.61
N GLU A 228 -23.23 -2.59 20.45
CA GLU A 228 -23.87 -3.06 19.22
C GLU A 228 -23.78 -2.02 18.09
N GLU A 229 -24.04 -0.76 18.41
CA GLU A 229 -23.87 0.36 17.47
C GLU A 229 -22.40 0.48 17.04
N ALA A 230 -21.46 0.30 17.98
CA ALA A 230 -20.03 0.31 17.68
C ALA A 230 -19.61 -0.83 16.74
N ARG A 231 -20.18 -2.05 16.91
CA ARG A 231 -19.96 -3.18 15.97
C ARG A 231 -20.47 -2.84 14.57
N THR A 232 -21.69 -2.33 14.50
CA THR A 232 -22.34 -1.95 13.23
C THR A 232 -21.55 -0.85 12.52
N LEU A 233 -21.05 0.15 13.27
CA LEU A 233 -20.23 1.23 12.71
C LEU A 233 -18.87 0.70 12.22
N ASP A 234 -18.26 -0.20 12.96
CA ASP A 234 -17.00 -0.84 12.58
C ASP A 234 -17.14 -1.62 11.27
N ASP A 235 -18.25 -2.37 11.08
CA ASP A 235 -18.57 -3.05 9.82
C ASP A 235 -18.77 -2.08 8.66
N LYS A 236 -19.44 -0.96 8.89
CA LYS A 236 -19.61 0.09 7.87
C LYS A 236 -18.28 0.74 7.47
N LEU A 237 -17.37 0.93 8.41
CA LEU A 237 -16.03 1.48 8.15
C LEU A 237 -15.21 0.49 7.30
N ILE A 238 -15.23 -0.81 7.64
CA ILE A 238 -14.59 -1.84 6.82
C ILE A 238 -15.19 -1.83 5.41
N SER A 239 -16.51 -1.83 5.28
CA SER A 239 -17.21 -1.81 4.00
C SER A 239 -16.82 -0.57 3.16
N ALA A 240 -16.69 0.61 3.79
CA ALA A 240 -16.29 1.83 3.10
C ALA A 240 -14.89 1.75 2.47
N TRP A 241 -13.97 1.03 3.09
CA TRP A 241 -12.60 0.85 2.61
C TRP A 241 -12.38 -0.41 1.78
N THR A 242 -13.34 -1.34 1.74
CA THR A 242 -13.27 -2.53 0.90
C THR A 242 -13.08 -2.12 -0.56
N GLY A 243 -12.14 -2.77 -1.24
CA GLY A 243 -11.71 -2.38 -2.58
C GLY A 243 -10.45 -1.51 -2.62
N HIS A 244 -9.92 -1.04 -1.49
CA HIS A 244 -8.59 -0.40 -1.44
C HIS A 244 -7.49 -1.43 -1.71
N LEU A 245 -6.43 -1.04 -2.43
CA LEU A 245 -5.36 -1.95 -2.84
C LEU A 245 -4.61 -2.57 -1.65
N HIS A 246 -4.36 -1.77 -0.62
CA HIS A 246 -3.65 -2.19 0.60
C HIS A 246 -4.52 -1.92 1.82
N LEU A 247 -5.62 -2.68 1.97
CA LEU A 247 -6.43 -2.70 3.17
C LEU A 247 -5.93 -3.82 4.10
N ARG A 248 -5.61 -3.48 5.35
CA ARG A 248 -5.22 -4.44 6.40
C ARG A 248 -6.15 -4.31 7.58
N ILE A 249 -6.65 -5.45 8.07
CA ILE A 249 -7.57 -5.51 9.21
C ILE A 249 -6.82 -6.08 10.40
N ILE A 250 -6.71 -5.28 11.45
CA ILE A 250 -5.99 -5.61 12.68
C ILE A 250 -7.00 -5.90 13.77
N ASP A 251 -7.20 -7.16 14.07
CA ASP A 251 -8.21 -7.66 14.99
C ASP A 251 -7.76 -7.71 16.46
N ASN A 252 -8.66 -8.19 17.34
CA ASN A 252 -8.44 -8.28 18.78
C ASN A 252 -8.08 -9.71 19.25
N SER A 253 -7.71 -10.61 18.35
CA SER A 253 -7.56 -12.07 18.63
C SER A 253 -6.46 -12.40 19.65
N GLN A 254 -5.45 -11.55 19.79
CA GLN A 254 -4.25 -11.82 20.61
C GLN A 254 -4.01 -10.80 21.73
N GLY A 255 -5.01 -10.01 22.09
CA GLY A 255 -4.88 -8.95 23.09
C GLY A 255 -4.31 -7.66 22.55
N PHE A 256 -4.36 -6.60 23.40
CA PHE A 256 -4.10 -5.23 22.95
C PHE A 256 -2.64 -4.95 22.54
N ASP A 257 -1.67 -5.44 23.31
CA ASP A 257 -0.26 -5.20 23.02
C ASP A 257 0.16 -5.91 21.72
N GLU A 258 -0.30 -7.14 21.51
CA GLU A 258 -0.05 -7.88 20.27
C GLU A 258 -0.74 -7.23 19.06
N LYS A 259 -1.94 -6.69 19.26
CA LYS A 259 -2.63 -5.88 18.24
C LYS A 259 -1.77 -4.67 17.82
N MET A 260 -1.18 -3.96 18.78
CA MET A 260 -0.29 -2.83 18.48
C MET A 260 0.99 -3.27 17.77
N LYS A 261 1.58 -4.39 18.17
CA LYS A 261 2.74 -4.98 17.47
C LYS A 261 2.40 -5.37 16.03
N ARG A 262 1.24 -6.00 15.81
CA ARG A 262 0.76 -6.33 14.45
C ARG A 262 0.58 -5.07 13.62
N LEU A 263 -0.03 -4.02 14.15
CA LEU A 263 -0.15 -2.74 13.45
C LEU A 263 1.20 -2.22 12.97
N ILE A 264 2.20 -2.19 13.87
CA ILE A 264 3.54 -1.74 13.53
C ILE A 264 4.21 -2.65 12.50
N SER A 265 4.05 -3.97 12.65
CA SER A 265 4.58 -4.94 11.69
C SER A 265 3.98 -4.78 10.30
N GLU A 266 2.66 -4.63 10.20
CA GLU A 266 1.96 -4.41 8.92
C GLU A 266 2.40 -3.12 8.23
N ILE A 267 2.53 -2.01 8.99
CA ILE A 267 3.05 -0.75 8.44
C ILE A 267 4.51 -0.92 7.99
N ALA A 268 5.34 -1.60 8.79
CA ALA A 268 6.74 -1.84 8.44
C ALA A 268 6.88 -2.69 7.18
N ASN A 269 6.09 -3.77 7.08
CA ASN A 269 6.04 -4.62 5.89
C ASN A 269 5.63 -3.82 4.66
N PHE A 270 4.57 -3.01 4.76
CA PHE A 270 4.13 -2.14 3.69
C PHE A 270 5.22 -1.14 3.25
N LEU A 271 5.96 -0.56 4.19
CA LEU A 271 7.07 0.35 3.93
C LEU A 271 8.35 -0.37 3.46
N GLY A 272 8.33 -1.70 3.37
CA GLY A 272 9.48 -2.50 2.98
C GLY A 272 10.61 -2.56 4.02
N GLU A 273 10.25 -2.57 5.32
CA GLU A 273 11.21 -2.54 6.42
C GLU A 273 11.11 -3.78 7.34
N PRO A 274 12.20 -4.47 7.63
CA PRO A 274 13.59 -4.28 7.16
C PRO A 274 13.82 -4.80 5.72
N GLU A 275 12.94 -5.63 5.21
CA GLU A 275 12.93 -6.14 3.83
C GLU A 275 11.47 -6.32 3.36
N PRO A 276 11.10 -5.92 2.14
CA PRO A 276 9.74 -6.04 1.62
C PRO A 276 9.43 -7.50 1.26
N TYR A 277 8.89 -8.26 2.20
CA TYR A 277 8.33 -9.57 1.91
C TYR A 277 6.82 -9.47 1.83
N GLU A 278 6.28 -9.62 0.63
CA GLU A 278 4.87 -9.95 0.45
C GLU A 278 4.69 -11.45 0.58
N ILE A 279 3.90 -11.87 1.56
CA ILE A 279 3.48 -13.26 1.71
C ILE A 279 2.10 -13.36 1.09
N GLU A 280 2.05 -13.64 -0.20
CA GLU A 280 0.82 -13.82 -0.95
C GLU A 280 0.57 -15.31 -1.19
N ARG A 281 -0.65 -15.78 -0.90
CA ARG A 281 -1.08 -17.12 -1.27
C ARG A 281 -2.20 -17.06 -2.30
N LYS A 282 -2.11 -17.92 -3.32
CA LYS A 282 -3.04 -18.00 -4.45
C LYS A 282 -3.74 -19.32 -4.49
N PHE A 283 -5.03 -19.26 -4.76
CA PHE A 283 -5.89 -20.44 -4.84
C PHE A 283 -6.69 -20.41 -6.14
N LEU A 284 -6.69 -21.54 -6.84
CA LEU A 284 -7.63 -21.80 -7.90
C LEU A 284 -8.97 -22.17 -7.25
N ILE A 285 -10.02 -21.48 -7.63
CA ILE A 285 -11.38 -21.68 -7.11
C ILE A 285 -12.35 -21.98 -8.26
N GLU A 286 -13.49 -22.64 -7.95
CA GLU A 286 -14.60 -22.69 -8.89
C GLU A 286 -15.09 -21.28 -9.19
N TYR A 287 -15.72 -21.12 -10.38
CA TYR A 287 -16.25 -19.82 -10.76
C TYR A 287 -17.29 -19.36 -9.72
N PRO A 288 -17.08 -18.22 -9.06
CA PRO A 288 -17.93 -17.81 -7.95
C PRO A 288 -19.31 -17.33 -8.44
N ASP A 289 -20.32 -17.41 -7.56
CA ASP A 289 -21.61 -16.78 -7.79
C ASP A 289 -21.50 -15.25 -7.66
N ILE A 290 -21.29 -14.59 -8.79
CA ILE A 290 -21.07 -13.14 -8.88
C ILE A 290 -22.22 -12.36 -8.23
N ARG A 291 -23.46 -12.81 -8.38
CA ARG A 291 -24.63 -12.11 -7.80
C ARG A 291 -24.60 -12.14 -6.29
N LYS A 292 -24.14 -13.25 -5.72
CA LYS A 292 -23.98 -13.34 -4.26
C LYS A 292 -22.84 -12.45 -3.79
N LEU A 293 -21.70 -12.44 -4.47
CA LEU A 293 -20.58 -11.54 -4.13
C LEU A 293 -21.01 -10.07 -4.17
N GLU A 294 -21.66 -9.65 -5.27
CA GLU A 294 -22.12 -8.26 -5.43
C GLU A 294 -23.23 -7.84 -4.45
N ALA A 295 -23.90 -8.80 -3.82
CA ALA A 295 -24.91 -8.54 -2.80
C ALA A 295 -24.32 -8.35 -1.39
N LEU A 296 -23.05 -8.68 -1.17
CA LEU A 296 -22.40 -8.54 0.13
C LEU A 296 -21.96 -7.09 0.39
N PRO A 297 -22.26 -6.53 1.56
CA PRO A 297 -21.87 -5.14 1.89
C PRO A 297 -20.35 -4.94 2.05
N ASN A 298 -19.61 -6.02 2.28
CA ASN A 298 -18.17 -6.09 2.47
C ASN A 298 -17.45 -6.66 1.23
N CYS A 299 -18.07 -6.58 0.05
CA CYS A 299 -17.49 -6.96 -1.22
C CYS A 299 -17.58 -5.79 -2.20
N GLU A 300 -16.47 -5.40 -2.78
CA GLU A 300 -16.38 -4.33 -3.78
C GLU A 300 -15.76 -4.85 -5.07
N LYS A 301 -16.39 -4.54 -6.20
CA LYS A 301 -15.88 -4.88 -7.53
C LYS A 301 -14.94 -3.80 -8.05
N VAL A 302 -13.76 -4.21 -8.48
CA VAL A 302 -12.74 -3.36 -9.10
C VAL A 302 -12.37 -3.90 -10.46
N GLU A 303 -12.49 -3.06 -11.49
CA GLU A 303 -12.06 -3.37 -12.85
C GLU A 303 -10.55 -3.13 -12.98
N ILE A 304 -9.82 -4.10 -13.53
CA ILE A 304 -8.37 -4.02 -13.70
C ILE A 304 -8.00 -4.31 -15.14
N ILE A 305 -7.18 -3.44 -15.73
CA ILE A 305 -6.46 -3.70 -16.97
C ILE A 305 -4.97 -3.58 -16.67
N GLN A 306 -4.23 -4.66 -16.95
CA GLN A 306 -2.80 -4.74 -16.71
C GLN A 306 -2.07 -4.99 -18.02
N THR A 307 -1.08 -4.15 -18.35
CA THR A 307 -0.26 -4.25 -19.56
C THR A 307 1.20 -4.40 -19.16
N TYR A 308 1.85 -5.42 -19.69
CA TYR A 308 3.29 -5.62 -19.54
C TYR A 308 4.04 -4.77 -20.56
N LEU A 309 5.16 -4.20 -20.12
CA LEU A 309 6.02 -3.35 -20.92
C LEU A 309 7.29 -4.09 -21.31
N ILE A 310 7.94 -3.64 -22.38
CA ILE A 310 9.30 -4.07 -22.72
C ILE A 310 10.21 -3.66 -21.56
N ALA A 311 10.94 -4.61 -21.01
CA ALA A 311 11.83 -4.41 -19.87
C ALA A 311 13.19 -5.07 -20.12
N PRO A 312 14.27 -4.61 -19.47
CA PRO A 312 15.57 -5.30 -19.48
C PRO A 312 15.47 -6.73 -18.95
N ASP A 313 16.43 -7.58 -19.34
CA ASP A 313 16.50 -8.95 -18.86
C ASP A 313 16.54 -9.01 -17.32
N GLY A 314 15.67 -9.83 -16.73
CA GLY A 314 15.57 -10.00 -15.29
C GLY A 314 14.68 -8.98 -14.57
N GLU A 315 14.10 -8.03 -15.30
CA GLU A 315 13.11 -7.09 -14.78
C GLU A 315 11.72 -7.37 -15.38
N GLU A 316 10.69 -7.20 -14.59
CA GLU A 316 9.30 -7.18 -15.05
C GLU A 316 8.73 -5.79 -14.80
N VAL A 317 8.27 -5.12 -15.85
CA VAL A 317 7.61 -3.82 -15.77
C VAL A 317 6.19 -3.97 -16.28
N ARG A 318 5.24 -3.48 -15.48
CA ARG A 318 3.83 -3.48 -15.87
C ARG A 318 3.20 -2.14 -15.52
N ILE A 319 2.20 -1.75 -16.29
CA ILE A 319 1.30 -0.67 -15.94
C ILE A 319 -0.09 -1.23 -15.69
N ARG A 320 -0.81 -0.60 -14.76
CA ARG A 320 -2.13 -1.03 -14.32
C ARG A 320 -3.09 0.15 -14.35
N GLN A 321 -4.26 -0.03 -14.97
CA GLN A 321 -5.43 0.79 -14.79
C GLN A 321 -6.35 0.06 -13.81
N ARG A 322 -6.84 0.75 -12.79
CA ARG A 322 -7.66 0.18 -11.73
C ARG A 322 -8.77 1.15 -11.34
N GLY A 323 -9.98 0.66 -11.13
CA GLY A 323 -11.09 1.50 -10.72
C GLY A 323 -12.45 0.88 -11.02
N SER A 324 -13.49 1.68 -11.06
CA SER A 324 -14.85 1.25 -11.37
C SER A 324 -15.67 2.40 -11.96
N LYS A 325 -16.75 2.04 -12.69
CA LYS A 325 -17.77 3.01 -13.19
C LYS A 325 -17.18 4.21 -13.96
N GLY A 326 -16.09 3.96 -14.72
CA GLY A 326 -15.44 5.00 -15.53
C GLY A 326 -14.42 5.88 -14.79
N ASN A 327 -14.25 5.69 -13.50
CA ASN A 327 -13.23 6.36 -12.70
C ASN A 327 -12.06 5.42 -12.46
N TYR A 328 -10.86 5.82 -12.88
CA TYR A 328 -9.68 4.97 -12.82
C TYR A 328 -8.46 5.73 -12.30
N ILE A 329 -7.61 5.00 -11.60
CA ILE A 329 -6.26 5.38 -11.23
C ILE A 329 -5.26 4.48 -11.94
N TYR A 330 -4.03 4.94 -12.03
CA TYR A 330 -3.00 4.30 -12.84
C TYR A 330 -1.72 4.12 -12.04
N PHE A 331 -1.09 2.95 -12.21
CA PHE A 331 0.15 2.58 -11.54
C PHE A 331 1.16 2.01 -12.53
N GLU A 332 2.43 2.21 -12.24
CA GLU A 332 3.54 1.47 -12.82
C GLU A 332 4.19 0.63 -11.71
N THR A 333 4.34 -0.65 -11.97
CA THR A 333 4.99 -1.59 -11.06
C THR A 333 6.25 -2.12 -11.72
N LYS A 334 7.39 -2.03 -11.04
CA LYS A 334 8.66 -2.62 -11.45
C LYS A 334 9.03 -3.72 -10.47
N LYS A 335 9.24 -4.93 -11.00
CA LYS A 335 9.71 -6.08 -10.22
C LYS A 335 11.09 -6.47 -10.70
N LYS A 336 12.03 -6.56 -9.77
CA LYS A 336 13.40 -7.01 -10.03
C LYS A 336 13.74 -8.20 -9.15
N ALA A 337 14.19 -9.29 -9.76
CA ALA A 337 14.71 -10.43 -9.02
C ALA A 337 16.08 -10.09 -8.43
N ILE A 338 16.27 -10.29 -7.11
CA ILE A 338 17.55 -10.06 -6.45
C ILE A 338 18.31 -11.39 -6.28
N SER A 339 17.67 -12.44 -5.78
CA SER A 339 18.22 -13.80 -5.68
C SER A 339 17.14 -14.80 -5.29
N GLY A 340 17.00 -15.90 -6.00
CA GLY A 340 16.06 -16.98 -5.68
C GLY A 340 14.61 -16.48 -5.59
N ILE A 341 14.05 -16.50 -4.38
CA ILE A 341 12.65 -16.11 -4.12
C ILE A 341 12.51 -14.59 -3.86
N LYS A 342 13.63 -13.87 -3.63
CA LYS A 342 13.61 -12.45 -3.25
C LYS A 342 13.43 -11.55 -4.48
N ARG A 343 12.36 -10.75 -4.46
CA ARG A 343 12.06 -9.73 -5.47
C ARG A 343 11.84 -8.39 -4.78
N VAL A 344 12.35 -7.32 -5.38
CA VAL A 344 11.96 -5.95 -5.03
C VAL A 344 10.83 -5.54 -5.95
N GLU A 345 9.74 -5.11 -5.38
CA GLU A 345 8.63 -4.49 -6.08
C GLU A 345 8.59 -3.01 -5.74
N VAL A 346 8.60 -2.17 -6.76
CA VAL A 346 8.43 -0.73 -6.64
C VAL A 346 7.19 -0.35 -7.44
N GLU A 347 6.19 0.17 -6.75
CA GLU A 347 4.98 0.70 -7.38
C GLU A 347 4.98 2.22 -7.27
N ARG A 348 4.60 2.91 -8.36
CA ARG A 348 4.38 4.35 -8.36
C ARG A 348 3.08 4.70 -9.05
N ARG A 349 2.40 5.71 -8.56
CA ARG A 349 1.20 6.26 -9.20
C ARG A 349 1.56 7.03 -10.47
N LEU A 350 0.75 6.86 -11.50
CA LEU A 350 0.86 7.57 -12.77
C LEU A 350 -0.31 8.55 -12.94
N SER A 351 -0.06 9.66 -13.62
CA SER A 351 -1.14 10.43 -14.22
C SER A 351 -1.72 9.66 -15.43
N LYS A 352 -2.94 10.00 -15.83
CA LYS A 352 -3.56 9.42 -17.03
C LYS A 352 -2.70 9.60 -18.28
N ASP A 353 -2.08 10.76 -18.43
CA ASP A 353 -1.24 11.07 -19.60
C ASP A 353 0.06 10.27 -19.61
N GLU A 354 0.67 10.06 -18.44
CA GLU A 354 1.84 9.16 -18.30
C GLU A 354 1.45 7.72 -18.63
N TYR A 355 0.33 7.23 -18.10
CA TYR A 355 -0.17 5.89 -18.41
C TYR A 355 -0.38 5.69 -19.92
N LEU A 356 -1.03 6.65 -20.60
CA LEU A 356 -1.26 6.59 -22.05
C LEU A 356 0.05 6.61 -22.85
N LYS A 357 1.06 7.37 -22.40
CA LYS A 357 2.40 7.35 -23.01
C LYS A 357 3.08 6.01 -22.83
N ARG A 358 3.01 5.44 -21.62
CA ARG A 358 3.65 4.15 -21.30
C ARG A 358 3.01 2.98 -22.06
N LEU A 359 1.76 3.06 -22.50
CA LEU A 359 1.14 2.05 -23.35
C LEU A 359 1.88 1.87 -24.70
N MET A 360 2.64 2.88 -25.16
CA MET A 360 3.46 2.77 -26.38
C MET A 360 4.64 1.80 -26.21
N ASP A 361 5.05 1.53 -24.98
CA ASP A 361 6.14 0.61 -24.62
C ASP A 361 5.63 -0.81 -24.34
N ALA A 362 4.38 -1.13 -24.69
CA ALA A 362 3.78 -2.45 -24.44
C ALA A 362 4.60 -3.58 -25.10
N ASP A 363 4.79 -4.68 -24.36
CA ASP A 363 5.46 -5.88 -24.86
C ASP A 363 4.58 -6.57 -25.90
N PRO A 364 4.98 -6.64 -27.19
CA PRO A 364 4.18 -7.21 -28.25
C PRO A 364 3.97 -8.73 -28.13
N THR A 365 4.74 -9.40 -27.27
CA THR A 365 4.60 -10.85 -27.00
C THR A 365 3.57 -11.16 -25.92
N LYS A 366 3.00 -10.11 -25.31
CA LYS A 366 2.02 -10.23 -24.22
C LYS A 366 0.79 -9.39 -24.52
N ARG A 367 -0.37 -9.98 -24.33
CA ARG A 367 -1.64 -9.26 -24.42
C ARG A 367 -1.98 -8.62 -23.08
N PRO A 368 -2.69 -7.49 -23.08
CA PRO A 368 -3.22 -6.91 -21.84
C PRO A 368 -4.17 -7.90 -21.15
N ILE A 369 -4.04 -8.02 -19.84
CA ILE A 369 -4.96 -8.80 -19.01
C ILE A 369 -6.06 -7.88 -18.52
N ARG A 370 -7.30 -8.28 -18.81
CA ARG A 370 -8.51 -7.72 -18.21
C ARG A 370 -9.01 -8.68 -17.17
N LYS A 371 -9.39 -8.16 -16.01
CA LYS A 371 -10.05 -8.92 -14.96
C LYS A 371 -10.97 -8.04 -14.14
N ASP A 372 -12.04 -8.64 -13.65
CA ASP A 372 -12.86 -8.07 -12.58
C ASP A 372 -12.36 -8.66 -11.27
N ARG A 373 -11.92 -7.81 -10.36
CA ARG A 373 -11.48 -8.20 -9.02
C ARG A 373 -12.59 -7.93 -8.03
N TYR A 374 -13.02 -8.95 -7.34
CA TYR A 374 -13.96 -8.84 -6.22
C TYR A 374 -13.14 -8.85 -4.93
N CYS A 375 -13.08 -7.69 -4.29
CA CYS A 375 -12.39 -7.48 -3.02
C CYS A 375 -13.38 -7.82 -1.90
N LEU A 376 -13.15 -8.90 -1.18
CA LEU A 376 -14.05 -9.41 -0.14
C LEU A 376 -13.37 -9.39 1.22
N VAL A 377 -14.01 -8.79 2.21
CA VAL A 377 -13.65 -8.97 3.62
C VAL A 377 -14.54 -10.04 4.23
N ASP A 378 -13.95 -11.15 4.67
CA ASP A 378 -14.67 -12.20 5.40
C ASP A 378 -14.00 -12.46 6.74
N GLY A 379 -14.75 -12.30 7.82
CA GLY A 379 -14.16 -12.21 9.15
C GLY A 379 -13.22 -11.00 9.25
N ASN A 380 -11.91 -11.29 9.48
CA ASN A 380 -10.86 -10.27 9.53
C ASN A 380 -9.83 -10.45 8.41
N GLN A 381 -10.14 -11.24 7.39
CA GLN A 381 -9.27 -11.52 6.27
C GLN A 381 -9.78 -10.83 5.00
N TYR A 382 -8.83 -10.32 4.19
CA TYR A 382 -9.10 -9.62 2.94
C TYR A 382 -8.73 -10.50 1.77
N PHE A 383 -9.73 -10.90 0.98
CA PHE A 383 -9.60 -11.75 -0.18
C PHE A 383 -9.76 -10.95 -1.46
N GLU A 384 -8.94 -11.23 -2.44
CA GLU A 384 -9.02 -10.69 -3.79
C GLU A 384 -9.38 -11.81 -4.77
N ILE A 385 -10.59 -11.78 -5.33
CA ILE A 385 -11.10 -12.81 -6.23
C ILE A 385 -11.05 -12.27 -7.66
N ASP A 386 -10.13 -12.77 -8.45
CA ASP A 386 -9.89 -12.36 -9.85
C ASP A 386 -10.67 -13.21 -10.83
N VAL A 387 -11.64 -12.61 -11.49
CA VAL A 387 -12.45 -13.21 -12.53
C VAL A 387 -11.97 -12.73 -13.89
N TYR A 388 -11.56 -13.67 -14.74
CA TYR A 388 -11.01 -13.39 -16.05
C TYR A 388 -12.06 -13.67 -17.14
N PRO A 389 -12.19 -12.82 -18.18
CA PRO A 389 -13.22 -13.01 -19.23
C PRO A 389 -12.99 -14.23 -20.12
N PHE A 390 -11.82 -14.86 -20.06
CA PHE A 390 -11.50 -16.07 -20.82
C PHE A 390 -11.72 -17.37 -20.03
N TRP A 391 -12.14 -17.29 -18.77
CA TRP A 391 -12.55 -18.44 -17.95
C TRP A 391 -14.03 -18.34 -17.60
N SER A 392 -14.72 -19.48 -17.66
CA SER A 392 -16.16 -19.58 -17.36
C SER A 392 -16.47 -20.53 -16.20
N ASP A 393 -15.48 -21.30 -15.77
CA ASP A 393 -15.62 -22.39 -14.79
C ASP A 393 -14.72 -22.22 -13.57
N GLN A 394 -13.77 -21.29 -13.61
CA GLN A 394 -12.78 -21.09 -12.54
C GLN A 394 -12.39 -19.61 -12.39
N ALA A 395 -11.79 -19.29 -11.23
CA ALA A 395 -11.23 -17.98 -10.93
C ALA A 395 -9.99 -18.15 -10.04
N ILE A 396 -9.25 -17.06 -9.81
CA ILE A 396 -8.12 -17.03 -8.85
C ILE A 396 -8.58 -16.25 -7.62
N MET A 397 -8.28 -16.76 -6.45
CA MET A 397 -8.40 -16.04 -5.19
C MET A 397 -7.01 -15.83 -4.60
N GLU A 398 -6.71 -14.60 -4.24
CA GLU A 398 -5.46 -14.18 -3.62
C GLU A 398 -5.74 -13.67 -2.20
N ILE A 399 -4.80 -13.92 -1.29
CA ILE A 399 -4.78 -13.35 0.06
C ILE A 399 -3.35 -13.01 0.43
N GLU A 400 -3.15 -11.81 0.97
CA GLU A 400 -1.89 -11.41 1.59
C GLU A 400 -1.94 -11.69 3.09
N LEU A 401 -0.86 -12.27 3.61
CA LEU A 401 -0.74 -12.70 5.00
C LEU A 401 0.40 -11.94 5.68
N SER A 402 0.26 -11.76 7.00
CA SER A 402 1.32 -11.18 7.84
C SER A 402 2.38 -12.21 8.23
N ASP A 403 2.00 -13.49 8.27
CA ASP A 403 2.84 -14.63 8.65
C ASP A 403 2.58 -15.81 7.71
N PRO A 404 3.63 -16.53 7.24
CA PRO A 404 3.45 -17.71 6.39
C PRO A 404 2.57 -18.80 7.02
N ASP A 405 2.57 -18.91 8.34
CA ASP A 405 1.82 -19.90 9.10
C ASP A 405 0.42 -19.40 9.53
N GLU A 406 0.00 -18.22 9.08
CA GLU A 406 -1.33 -17.68 9.38
C GLU A 406 -2.43 -18.59 8.81
N GLU A 407 -3.41 -18.94 9.65
CA GLU A 407 -4.54 -19.76 9.24
C GLU A 407 -5.49 -18.98 8.31
N ILE A 408 -5.74 -19.53 7.12
CA ILE A 408 -6.70 -18.97 6.17
C ILE A 408 -8.07 -19.60 6.43
N ARG A 409 -9.07 -18.75 6.68
CA ARG A 409 -10.47 -19.14 6.84
C ARG A 409 -11.22 -18.76 5.59
N PHE A 410 -11.35 -19.72 4.69
CA PHE A 410 -12.02 -19.49 3.41
C PHE A 410 -13.50 -19.14 3.59
N PRO A 411 -14.01 -18.13 2.83
CA PRO A 411 -15.43 -17.82 2.82
C PRO A 411 -16.28 -19.04 2.44
N GLU A 412 -17.34 -19.34 3.20
CA GLU A 412 -18.17 -20.54 3.00
C GLU A 412 -18.77 -20.66 1.58
N MET A 413 -18.94 -19.52 0.91
CA MET A 413 -19.49 -19.46 -0.44
C MET A 413 -18.47 -19.73 -1.55
N ILE A 414 -17.19 -19.88 -1.22
CA ILE A 414 -16.08 -20.09 -2.18
C ILE A 414 -15.60 -21.54 -2.12
N ASN A 415 -15.67 -22.22 -3.26
CA ASN A 415 -15.15 -23.58 -3.40
C ASN A 415 -13.71 -23.54 -3.89
N VAL A 416 -12.76 -23.84 -3.00
CA VAL A 416 -11.33 -23.92 -3.33
C VAL A 416 -11.03 -25.26 -4.01
N ILE A 417 -10.40 -25.21 -5.20
CA ILE A 417 -9.99 -26.38 -5.94
C ILE A 417 -8.60 -26.84 -5.48
N LYS A 418 -7.62 -25.93 -5.49
CA LYS A 418 -6.24 -26.18 -5.07
C LYS A 418 -5.48 -24.88 -4.82
N GLU A 419 -4.43 -24.96 -4.05
CA GLU A 419 -3.43 -23.88 -3.96
C GLU A 419 -2.55 -23.85 -5.21
N VAL A 420 -2.26 -22.65 -5.73
CA VAL A 420 -1.48 -22.40 -6.94
C VAL A 420 -0.40 -21.33 -6.75
N THR A 421 -0.02 -21.05 -5.53
CA THR A 421 0.96 -19.99 -5.17
C THR A 421 2.26 -20.10 -5.96
N GLU A 422 2.80 -21.32 -6.07
CA GLU A 422 4.06 -21.57 -6.78
C GLU A 422 3.88 -22.04 -8.24
N ASP A 423 2.64 -22.14 -8.71
CA ASP A 423 2.35 -22.61 -10.06
C ASP A 423 2.43 -21.44 -11.06
N ASP A 424 3.53 -21.40 -11.82
CA ASP A 424 3.78 -20.34 -12.80
C ASP A 424 2.68 -20.21 -13.86
N GLN A 425 1.88 -21.24 -14.11
CA GLN A 425 0.80 -21.19 -15.10
C GLN A 425 -0.32 -20.20 -14.71
N PHE A 426 -0.49 -19.96 -13.39
CA PHE A 426 -1.51 -19.06 -12.85
C PHE A 426 -0.97 -17.66 -12.53
N LYS A 427 0.28 -17.37 -12.88
CA LYS A 427 0.81 -16.01 -12.79
C LYS A 427 0.24 -15.13 -13.89
N ASN A 428 -0.13 -13.90 -13.57
CA ASN A 428 -0.64 -12.93 -14.56
C ASN A 428 0.31 -12.78 -15.77
N SER A 429 1.63 -12.82 -15.56
CA SER A 429 2.61 -12.77 -16.66
C SER A 429 2.55 -13.95 -17.61
N SER A 430 2.16 -15.12 -17.10
CA SER A 430 1.95 -16.34 -17.93
C SER A 430 0.61 -16.30 -18.65
N LEU A 431 -0.45 -15.85 -17.98
CA LEU A 431 -1.78 -15.67 -18.56
C LEU A 431 -1.81 -14.59 -19.67
N ALA A 432 -0.85 -13.67 -19.65
CA ALA A 432 -0.69 -12.61 -20.66
C ALA A 432 -0.03 -13.10 -21.96
N ARG A 433 0.58 -14.28 -22.00
CA ARG A 433 1.26 -14.78 -23.22
C ARG A 433 0.27 -14.97 -24.36
N VAL A 434 0.69 -14.60 -25.57
CA VAL A 434 -0.07 -14.75 -26.82
C VAL A 434 0.06 -16.17 -27.34
#